data_524c8a92d547e70c2b328c00c2a47a72
#
_entry.id   524c8a92d547e70c2b328c00c2a47a72
#
_cell.length_a   1.000
_cell.length_b   1.000
_cell.length_c   1.000
_cell.angle_alpha   90.00
_cell.angle_beta   90.00
_cell.angle_gamma   90.00
#
_symmetry.space_group_name_H-M   'P 1'
#
loop_
_entity.id
_entity.type
_entity.pdbx_description
1 polymer ?
#
loop_
_entity_poly.entity_id
_entity_poly.type
_entity_poly.pdbx_seq_one_letter_code
_entity_poly.pdbx_strand_id
1 'polypeptide(L)' 'MKIMASGMELEVPAGSSIEKLLDILGETVRQDMIVELNRRFIHRRDYSTTIVNESDIIEIIHLAFGG' A
#
# COMPACT_ATOMS: atom_id res chain seq x y z
N MET A 1 10.71 -9.84 3.66
CA MET A 1 9.40 -10.46 3.87
C MET A 1 8.58 -10.37 2.59
N LYS A 2 7.75 -11.35 2.36
CA LYS A 2 7.02 -11.46 1.12
C LYS A 2 5.57 -10.98 1.29
N ILE A 3 5.12 -10.12 0.38
CA ILE A 3 3.76 -9.60 0.37
C ILE A 3 3.21 -9.65 -1.05
N MET A 4 1.91 -9.41 -1.17
CA MET A 4 1.27 -9.22 -2.47
C MET A 4 0.87 -7.76 -2.59
N ALA A 5 1.32 -7.09 -3.64
CA ALA A 5 0.99 -5.69 -3.88
C ALA A 5 0.39 -5.57 -5.28
N SER A 6 -0.88 -5.21 -5.36
CA SER A 6 -1.62 -5.06 -6.62
C SER A 6 -1.45 -6.26 -7.54
N GLY A 7 -1.60 -7.47 -6.97
CA GLY A 7 -1.53 -8.71 -7.70
C GLY A 7 -0.12 -9.23 -7.97
N MET A 8 0.91 -8.53 -7.52
CA MET A 8 2.30 -8.94 -7.73
C MET A 8 2.96 -9.33 -6.42
N GLU A 9 3.70 -10.42 -6.43
CA GLU A 9 4.50 -10.82 -5.28
C GLU A 9 5.72 -9.91 -5.17
N LEU A 10 6.00 -9.43 -3.96
CA LEU A 10 7.06 -8.45 -3.73
C LEU A 10 7.79 -8.75 -2.44
N GLU A 11 9.13 -8.66 -2.48
CA GLU A 11 9.96 -8.75 -1.29
C GLU A 11 10.22 -7.35 -0.75
N VAL A 12 9.93 -7.14 0.53
CA VAL A 12 10.17 -5.84 1.18
C VAL A 12 10.82 -6.08 2.54
N PRO A 13 11.52 -5.10 3.09
CA PRO A 13 12.12 -5.23 4.41
C PRO A 13 11.07 -5.50 5.49
N ALA A 14 11.39 -6.38 6.44
CA ALA A 14 10.52 -6.63 7.57
C ALA A 14 10.31 -5.33 8.35
N GLY A 15 9.09 -5.11 8.83
CA GLY A 15 8.76 -3.89 9.56
C GLY A 15 8.43 -2.69 8.68
N SER A 16 8.27 -2.89 7.37
CA SER A 16 7.91 -1.80 6.48
C SER A 16 6.51 -1.28 6.77
N SER A 17 6.37 0.05 6.75
CA SER A 17 5.06 0.69 6.83
C SER A 17 4.42 0.77 5.44
N ILE A 18 3.15 1.11 5.40
CA ILE A 18 2.47 1.41 4.13
C ILE A 18 3.21 2.53 3.40
N GLU A 19 3.64 3.57 4.14
CA GLU A 19 4.38 4.68 3.55
C GLU A 19 5.66 4.19 2.87
N LYS A 20 6.42 3.33 3.56
CA LYS A 20 7.65 2.76 3.01
C LYS A 20 7.37 1.92 1.77
N LEU A 21 6.29 1.15 1.81
CA LEU A 21 5.89 0.31 0.70
C LEU A 21 5.55 1.14 -0.53
N LEU A 22 4.80 2.23 -0.35
CA LEU A 22 4.47 3.12 -1.46
C LEU A 22 5.73 3.73 -2.06
N ASP A 23 6.70 4.07 -1.22
CA ASP A 23 7.99 4.60 -1.68
C ASP A 23 8.74 3.55 -2.52
N ILE A 24 8.79 2.32 -2.05
CA ILE A 24 9.44 1.22 -2.79
C ILE A 24 8.79 1.00 -4.15
N LEU A 25 7.45 1.11 -4.21
CA LEU A 25 6.69 0.93 -5.43
C LEU A 25 6.76 2.13 -6.37
N GLY A 26 7.36 3.24 -5.91
CA GLY A 26 7.39 4.46 -6.71
C GLY A 26 6.06 5.17 -6.79
N GLU A 27 5.16 4.90 -5.85
CA GLU A 27 3.84 5.53 -5.83
C GLU A 27 3.91 6.88 -5.13
N THR A 28 3.32 7.88 -5.74
CA THR A 28 3.15 9.19 -5.12
C THR A 28 1.80 9.24 -4.43
N VAL A 29 1.78 9.63 -3.16
CA VAL A 29 0.53 9.75 -2.41
C VAL A 29 -0.32 10.86 -3.02
N ARG A 30 -1.55 10.53 -3.40
CA ARG A 30 -2.48 11.45 -4.07
C ARG A 30 -3.85 11.33 -3.44
N GLN A 31 -4.66 12.38 -3.61
CA GLN A 31 -6.03 12.38 -3.08
C GLN A 31 -6.93 11.37 -3.76
N ASP A 32 -6.61 11.01 -5.00
CA ASP A 32 -7.39 10.06 -5.79
C ASP A 32 -6.91 8.62 -5.63
N MET A 33 -6.09 8.35 -4.61
CA MET A 33 -5.54 7.03 -4.36
C MET A 33 -6.16 6.44 -3.11
N ILE A 34 -6.54 5.17 -3.21
CA ILE A 34 -7.04 4.39 -2.08
C ILE A 34 -6.08 3.24 -1.84
N VAL A 35 -5.72 3.02 -0.58
CA VAL A 35 -4.90 1.87 -0.18
C VAL A 35 -5.74 0.98 0.72
N GLU A 36 -5.74 -0.31 0.41
CA GLU A 36 -6.36 -1.33 1.25
C GLU A 36 -5.30 -2.32 1.69
N LEU A 37 -5.36 -2.70 2.95
CA LEU A 37 -4.51 -3.74 3.53
C LEU A 37 -5.42 -4.87 3.96
N ASN A 38 -5.29 -6.03 3.30
CA ASN A 38 -6.15 -7.19 3.55
C ASN A 38 -7.63 -6.81 3.48
N ARG A 39 -7.98 -6.03 2.44
CA ARG A 39 -9.33 -5.56 2.13
C ARG A 39 -9.87 -4.52 3.12
N ARG A 40 -9.00 -3.96 3.96
CA ARG A 40 -9.38 -2.88 4.87
C ARG A 40 -8.83 -1.57 4.35
N PHE A 41 -9.69 -0.57 4.28
CA PHE A 41 -9.28 0.78 3.91
C PHE A 41 -8.31 1.34 4.95
N ILE A 42 -7.18 1.91 4.46
CA ILE A 42 -6.19 2.57 5.32
C ILE A 42 -6.24 4.06 5.04
N HIS A 43 -6.47 4.86 6.06
CA HIS A 43 -6.46 6.31 5.93
C HIS A 43 -5.04 6.81 5.66
N ARG A 44 -4.93 7.84 4.84
CA ARG A 44 -3.63 8.44 4.51
C ARG A 44 -2.84 8.78 5.78
N ARG A 45 -3.51 9.33 6.80
CA ARG A 45 -2.87 9.72 8.05
C ARG A 45 -2.21 8.55 8.77
N ASP A 46 -2.60 7.33 8.44
CA ASP A 46 -2.09 6.12 9.08
C ASP A 46 -1.04 5.39 8.26
N TYR A 47 -0.65 5.92 7.10
CA TYR A 47 0.33 5.24 6.23
C TYR A 47 1.68 5.06 6.92
N SER A 48 2.13 6.04 7.68
CA SER A 48 3.45 5.97 8.32
C SER A 48 3.47 5.04 9.54
N THR A 49 2.31 4.76 10.12
CA THR A 49 2.21 3.95 11.35
C THR A 49 1.64 2.55 11.12
N THR A 50 1.07 2.29 9.96
CA THR A 50 0.52 0.96 9.66
C THR A 50 1.63 0.07 9.12
N ILE A 51 1.97 -0.97 9.86
CA ILE A 51 3.06 -1.89 9.50
C ILE A 51 2.49 -3.08 8.73
N VAL A 52 3.19 -3.44 7.67
CA VAL A 52 2.84 -4.58 6.83
C VAL A 52 3.51 -5.83 7.38
N ASN A 53 2.84 -6.96 7.31
CA ASN A 53 3.36 -8.24 7.80
C ASN A 53 3.48 -9.26 6.67
N GLU A 54 4.20 -10.34 6.94
CA GLU A 54 4.39 -11.43 5.98
C GLU A 54 3.04 -11.90 5.42
N SER A 55 3.00 -12.05 4.11
CA SER A 55 1.82 -12.54 3.37
C SER A 55 0.64 -11.56 3.31
N ASP A 56 0.82 -10.34 3.79
CA ASP A 56 -0.22 -9.33 3.67
C ASP A 56 -0.51 -9.01 2.20
N ILE A 57 -1.76 -8.62 1.93
CA ILE A 57 -2.20 -8.24 0.60
C ILE A 57 -2.53 -6.76 0.59
N ILE A 58 -1.81 -6.01 -0.24
CA ILE A 58 -1.99 -4.58 -0.38
C ILE A 58 -2.59 -4.30 -1.76
N GLU A 59 -3.67 -3.52 -1.79
CA GLU A 59 -4.26 -3.05 -3.03
C GLU A 59 -4.11 -1.53 -3.10
N ILE A 60 -3.63 -1.05 -4.24
CA ILE A 60 -3.53 0.38 -4.49
C ILE A 60 -4.46 0.69 -5.65
N ILE A 61 -5.47 1.50 -5.38
CA ILE A 61 -6.52 1.80 -6.33
C ILE A 61 -6.42 3.28 -6.70
N HIS A 62 -6.30 3.56 -7.98
CA HIS A 62 -6.27 4.92 -8.48
C HIS A 62 -7.65 5.24 -9.04
N LEU A 63 -8.30 6.24 -8.45
CA LEU A 63 -9.63 6.64 -8.89
C LEU A 63 -9.49 7.54 -10.13
N ALA A 64 -10.24 7.20 -11.15
CA ALA A 64 -10.26 8.02 -12.35
C ALA A 64 -11.48 8.93 -12.26
N PHE A 65 -11.23 10.21 -12.04
CA PHE A 65 -12.29 11.20 -12.10
C PHE A 65 -12.38 11.63 -13.56
N GLY A 66 -13.33 11.04 -14.27
CA GLY A 66 -13.53 11.36 -15.67
C GLY A 66 -13.82 12.84 -15.82
N GLY A 67 -12.99 13.51 -16.54
CA GLY A 67 -13.17 14.92 -16.83
C GLY A 67 -13.82 15.10 -18.17
#